data_a6a6018b28ca03b40c6e63ffbe640b73
#
_entry.id   a6a6018b28ca03b40c6e63ffbe640b73
#
_cell.length_a   1.000
_cell.length_b   1.000
_cell.length_c   1.000
_cell.angle_alpha   90.00
_cell.angle_beta   90.00
_cell.angle_gamma   90.00
#
_symmetry.space_group_name_H-M   'P 1'
#
loop_
_entity.id
_entity.type
_entity.pdbx_description
1 polymer ?
#
loop_
_entity_poly.entity_id
_entity_poly.type
_entity_poly.pdbx_seq_one_letter_code
_entity_poly.pdbx_strand_id
1 'polypeptide(L)' 'LHNSENVQVGAKVLILEPAYVAGKTGVVRCPEQLADGRLSDRWLIEVDAENIVVSLARNEFQVIN' A
#
# COMPACT_ATOMS: atom_id res chain seq x y z
N LEU A 1 16.28 -14.41 5.05
CA LEU A 1 15.63 -14.09 4.88
C LEU A 1 15.17 -13.21 4.58
N HIS A 2 14.76 -12.81 4.39
CA HIS A 2 14.36 -12.00 4.10
C HIS A 2 13.38 -11.38 4.08
N ASN A 3 13.03 -10.76 4.58
CA ASN A 3 11.95 -10.31 4.74
C ASN A 3 11.76 -9.03 4.21
N SER A 4 12.20 -8.73 3.11
CA SER A 4 11.94 -7.58 2.33
C SER A 4 10.46 -7.40 2.08
N GLU A 5 9.70 -8.41 2.43
CA GLU A 5 8.27 -8.35 2.26
C GLU A 5 7.56 -7.68 3.42
N ASN A 6 8.28 -7.27 4.42
CA ASN A 6 7.68 -6.77 5.64
C ASN A 6 7.18 -5.35 5.45
N VAL A 7 5.89 -5.19 5.34
CA VAL A 7 5.25 -3.89 5.16
C VAL A 7 4.72 -3.41 6.50
N GLN A 8 5.06 -2.19 6.87
CA GLN A 8 4.67 -1.63 8.16
C GLN A 8 3.78 -0.42 7.98
N VAL A 9 2.84 -0.25 8.92
CA VAL A 9 2.02 0.95 8.98
C VAL A 9 2.94 2.16 9.10
N GLY A 10 2.68 3.17 8.30
CA GLY A 10 3.50 4.38 8.28
C GLY A 10 4.63 4.35 7.28
N ALA A 11 4.87 3.22 6.62
CA ALA A 11 5.94 3.13 5.63
C ALA A 11 5.62 3.99 4.41
N LYS A 12 6.64 4.64 3.89
CA LYS A 12 6.51 5.43 2.66
C LYS A 12 6.70 4.51 1.47
N VAL A 13 5.84 4.66 0.47
CA VAL A 13 5.87 3.76 -0.68
C VAL A 13 5.79 4.55 -1.97
N LEU A 14 6.33 3.94 -3.02
CA LEU A 14 6.14 4.41 -4.38
C LEU A 14 5.12 3.49 -5.04
N ILE A 15 4.09 4.07 -5.60
CA ILE A 15 3.02 3.30 -6.21
C ILE A 15 3.40 2.98 -7.66
N LEU A 16 3.31 1.70 -8.00
CA LEU A 16 3.67 1.22 -9.34
C LEU A 16 2.45 1.06 -10.23
N GLU A 17 1.33 0.63 -9.64
CA GLU A 17 0.08 0.39 -10.37
C GLU A 17 -1.07 0.62 -9.41
N PRO A 18 -2.26 0.90 -9.88
CA PRO A 18 -2.65 1.03 -11.29
C PRO A 18 -2.29 2.41 -11.86
N ALA A 19 -2.54 2.56 -13.15
CA ALA A 19 -2.05 3.71 -13.91
C ALA A 19 -2.46 5.06 -13.31
N TYR A 20 -3.67 5.16 -12.78
CA TYR A 20 -4.15 6.46 -12.32
C TYR A 20 -3.41 6.98 -11.09
N VAL A 21 -2.68 6.11 -10.40
CA VAL A 21 -1.85 6.52 -9.26
C VAL A 21 -0.39 6.13 -9.44
N ALA A 22 -0.03 5.53 -10.55
CA ALA A 22 1.35 5.09 -10.78
C ALA A 22 2.31 6.28 -10.75
N GLY A 23 3.43 6.08 -10.09
CA GLY A 23 4.45 7.13 -9.96
C GLY A 23 4.22 8.06 -8.79
N LYS A 24 3.08 7.96 -8.10
CA LYS A 24 2.83 8.78 -6.92
C LYS A 24 3.38 8.07 -5.70
N THR A 25 3.60 8.83 -4.64
CA THR A 25 4.02 8.26 -3.36
C THR A 25 2.84 8.24 -2.41
N GLY A 26 2.96 7.43 -1.38
CA GLY A 26 1.92 7.32 -0.38
C GLY A 26 2.44 6.74 0.92
N VAL A 27 1.53 6.55 1.86
CA VAL A 27 1.87 6.02 3.17
C VAL A 27 0.95 4.85 3.46
N VAL A 28 1.53 3.75 3.93
CA VAL A 28 0.75 2.57 4.31
C VAL A 28 -0.06 2.90 5.57
N ARG A 29 -1.37 2.72 5.49
CA ARG A 29 -2.24 3.01 6.63
C ARG A 29 -2.58 1.76 7.42
N CYS A 30 -2.96 0.71 6.74
CA CYS A 30 -3.30 -0.56 7.40
C CYS A 30 -3.47 -1.64 6.36
N PRO A 31 -3.43 -2.92 6.80
CA PRO A 31 -3.84 -4.01 5.91
C PRO A 31 -5.34 -3.92 5.68
N GLU A 32 -5.78 -4.28 4.49
CA GLU A 32 -7.20 -4.29 4.19
C GLU A 32 -7.84 -5.54 4.78
N GLN A 33 -9.01 -5.36 5.42
CA GLN A 33 -9.77 -6.49 5.93
C GLN A 33 -11.01 -6.71 5.08
N LEU A 34 -11.34 -7.98 4.90
CA LEU A 34 -12.59 -8.36 4.25
C LEU A 34 -13.73 -8.23 5.24
N ALA A 35 -14.96 -8.34 4.73
CA ALA A 35 -16.15 -8.19 5.56
C ALA A 35 -16.21 -9.18 6.72
N ASP A 36 -15.61 -10.36 6.54
CA ASP A 36 -15.61 -11.38 7.59
C ASP A 36 -14.42 -11.25 8.54
N GLY A 37 -13.66 -10.19 8.44
CA GLY A 37 -12.54 -9.93 9.34
C GLY A 37 -11.21 -10.49 8.91
N ARG A 38 -11.17 -11.29 7.83
CA ARG A 38 -9.90 -11.84 7.34
C ARG A 38 -9.16 -10.78 6.55
N LEU A 39 -7.82 -10.89 6.53
CA LEU A 39 -7.00 -10.00 5.73
C LEU A 39 -7.10 -10.38 4.26
N SER A 40 -7.11 -9.37 3.40
CA SER A 40 -7.32 -9.59 1.97
C SER A 40 -6.02 -9.73 1.18
N ASP A 41 -4.86 -9.61 1.83
CA ASP A 41 -3.55 -9.55 1.18
C ASP A 41 -3.34 -8.25 0.42
N ARG A 42 -4.17 -7.25 0.67
CA ARG A 42 -3.99 -5.92 0.09
C ARG A 42 -3.77 -4.93 1.23
N TRP A 43 -3.27 -3.77 0.86
CA TRP A 43 -2.93 -2.73 1.82
C TRP A 43 -3.63 -1.44 1.44
N LEU A 44 -4.11 -0.73 2.44
CA LEU A 44 -4.70 0.58 2.23
C LEU A 44 -3.58 1.61 2.28
N ILE A 45 -3.43 2.35 1.21
CA ILE A 45 -2.35 3.31 1.03
C ILE A 45 -2.98 4.68 0.81
N GLU A 46 -2.60 5.63 1.65
CA GLU A 46 -3.05 7.00 1.47
C GLU A 46 -2.08 7.69 0.51
N VAL A 47 -2.60 8.19 -0.59
CA VAL A 47 -1.78 8.81 -1.62
C VAL A 47 -1.46 10.24 -1.21
N ASP A 48 -0.17 10.59 -1.22
CA ASP A 48 0.27 11.93 -0.83
C ASP A 48 -0.37 12.99 -1.72
N ALA A 49 -0.79 14.07 -1.10
CA ALA A 49 -1.32 15.24 -1.80
C ALA A 49 -2.63 15.01 -2.55
N GLU A 50 -3.21 13.82 -2.46
CA GLU A 50 -4.43 13.53 -3.19
C GLU A 50 -5.63 13.31 -2.28
N ASN A 51 -5.40 13.08 -1.00
CA ASN A 51 -6.46 12.81 -0.03
C ASN A 51 -7.32 11.62 -0.41
N ILE A 52 -6.73 10.63 -1.05
CA ILE A 52 -7.44 9.40 -1.40
C ILE A 52 -6.70 8.21 -0.82
N VAL A 53 -7.43 7.13 -0.60
CA VAL A 53 -6.87 5.88 -0.14
C VAL A 53 -7.16 4.84 -1.20
N VAL A 54 -6.11 4.10 -1.57
CA VAL A 54 -6.24 3.04 -2.57
C VAL A 54 -5.89 1.71 -1.94
N SER A 55 -6.47 0.64 -2.45
CA SER A 55 -6.19 -0.71 -1.99
C SER A 55 -5.26 -1.35 -3.00
N LEU A 56 -4.04 -1.69 -2.57
CA LEU A 56 -3.01 -2.20 -3.47
C LEU A 56 -2.49 -3.53 -3.00
N ALA A 57 -2.24 -4.42 -3.94
CA ALA A 57 -1.56 -5.68 -3.66
C ALA A 57 -0.06 -5.39 -3.44
N ARG A 58 0.63 -6.34 -2.80
CA ARG A 58 2.03 -6.11 -2.45
C ARG A 58 2.90 -5.79 -3.66
N ASN A 59 2.60 -6.38 -4.81
CA ASN A 59 3.42 -6.15 -6.00
C ASN A 59 3.06 -4.86 -6.73
N GLU A 60 2.11 -4.09 -6.22
CA GLU A 60 1.69 -2.85 -6.87
C GLU A 60 2.34 -1.62 -6.26
N PHE A 61 3.17 -1.80 -5.25
CA PHE A 61 3.90 -0.69 -4.65
C PHE A 61 5.27 -1.15 -4.16
N GLN A 62 6.14 -0.19 -3.94
CA GLN A 62 7.50 -0.45 -3.49
C GLN A 62 7.76 0.38 -2.24
N VAL A 63 8.22 -0.25 -1.18
CA VAL A 63 8.58 0.46 0.05
C VAL A 63 9.87 1.24 -0.21
N ILE A 64 9.87 2.52 0.13
CA ILE A 64 11.01 3.38 -0.17
C ILE A 64 11.63 4.00 1.08
N ASN A 65 11.21 3.60 2.26
CA ASN A 65 11.94 4.03 3.46
C ASN A 65 11.88 3.01 4.56
#